data_15a9c5aedf266922fe57e56479f2b6b7
#
_entry.id   15a9c5aedf266922fe57e56479f2b6b7
#
_cell.length_a   1.000
_cell.length_b   1.000
_cell.length_c   1.000
_cell.angle_alpha   90.00
_cell.angle_beta   90.00
_cell.angle_gamma   90.00
#
_symmetry.space_group_name_H-M   'P 1'
#
loop_
_entity.id
_entity.type
_entity.pdbx_description
1 polymer ?
#
loop_
_entity_poly.entity_id
_entity_poly.type
_entity_poly.pdbx_seq_one_letter_code
_entity_poly.pdbx_strand_id
1 'polypeptide(L)'
;MSKQCMVLLVDNNAGVLARVSSLFMQRGFNIDSLTVSSTEIPTISRITVTTTGDDRTFSQIIKQTSKLTEARLVFPIEPFVSIIRELLLVKFSTENIDAERLEGIIDDYGAKIIDVSNGCFVTELTGDPSLIDDFLDAVKPFRMIEMCRTGATALESGKVSYDF
;
A
#
# COMPACT_ATOMS: atom_id res chain seq x y z
N MET A 1 -3.54 0.21 19.01
CA MET A 1 -3.14 1.09 17.90
C MET A 1 -3.73 0.50 16.64
N SER A 2 -4.46 1.29 15.88
CA SER A 2 -5.10 0.88 14.62
C SER A 2 -4.25 1.34 13.43
N LYS A 3 -4.25 0.54 12.36
CA LYS A 3 -3.68 0.94 11.08
C LYS A 3 -4.66 1.91 10.41
N GLN A 4 -4.19 3.06 10.01
CA GLN A 4 -4.99 4.14 9.45
C GLN A 4 -4.43 4.53 8.09
N CYS A 5 -5.30 4.97 7.20
CA CYS A 5 -4.94 5.34 5.84
C CYS A 5 -5.44 6.76 5.53
N MET A 6 -4.62 7.53 4.84
CA MET A 6 -5.00 8.84 4.35
C MET A 6 -4.50 9.07 2.93
N VAL A 7 -5.17 9.97 2.23
CA VAL A 7 -4.80 10.41 0.89
C VAL A 7 -4.48 11.89 0.90
N LEU A 8 -3.45 12.23 0.15
CA LEU A 8 -3.08 13.60 -0.17
C LEU A 8 -3.15 13.76 -1.69
N LEU A 9 -3.86 14.78 -2.15
CA LEU A 9 -3.75 15.28 -3.52
C LEU A 9 -2.85 16.50 -3.47
N VAL A 10 -1.74 16.45 -4.18
CA VAL A 10 -0.67 17.45 -4.11
C VAL A 10 -0.26 17.90 -5.50
N ASP A 11 0.35 19.07 -5.60
CA ASP A 11 0.99 19.51 -6.84
C ASP A 11 2.03 18.49 -7.31
N ASN A 12 2.02 18.13 -8.58
CA ASN A 12 2.99 17.21 -9.18
C ASN A 12 4.30 17.94 -9.52
N ASN A 13 5.02 18.41 -8.48
CA ASN A 13 6.26 19.14 -8.59
C ASN A 13 7.41 18.42 -7.89
N ALA A 14 8.62 18.65 -8.37
CA ALA A 14 9.83 18.13 -7.73
C ALA A 14 9.93 18.61 -6.26
N GLY A 15 10.25 17.68 -5.35
CA GLY A 15 10.45 17.96 -3.93
C GLY A 15 9.21 17.90 -3.05
N VAL A 16 7.99 17.77 -3.60
CA VAL A 16 6.75 17.68 -2.80
C VAL A 16 6.78 16.44 -1.89
N LEU A 17 7.16 15.28 -2.43
CA LEU A 17 7.28 14.05 -1.64
C LEU A 17 8.29 14.20 -0.49
N ALA A 18 9.42 14.87 -0.74
CA ALA A 18 10.41 15.11 0.30
C ALA A 18 9.86 16.00 1.43
N ARG A 19 9.04 17.00 1.11
CA ARG A 19 8.40 17.86 2.12
C ARG A 19 7.37 17.08 2.95
N VAL A 20 6.54 16.27 2.30
CA VAL A 20 5.60 15.39 2.99
C VAL A 20 6.34 14.45 3.94
N SER A 21 7.35 13.73 3.47
CA SER A 21 8.15 12.82 4.29
C SER A 21 8.86 13.53 5.44
N SER A 22 9.39 14.73 5.19
CA SER A 22 10.05 15.55 6.23
C SER A 22 9.08 15.97 7.33
N LEU A 23 7.84 16.30 6.98
CA LEU A 23 6.81 16.66 7.96
C LEU A 23 6.50 15.48 8.90
N PHE A 24 6.36 14.27 8.36
CA PHE A 24 6.14 13.06 9.16
C PHE A 24 7.33 12.81 10.10
N MET A 25 8.54 12.88 9.57
CA MET A 25 9.78 12.70 10.33
C MET A 25 9.92 13.72 11.48
N GLN A 26 9.71 15.01 11.19
CA GLN A 26 9.83 16.09 12.20
C GLN A 26 8.81 15.95 13.34
N ARG A 27 7.67 15.32 13.09
CA ARG A 27 6.61 15.10 14.07
C ARG A 27 6.69 13.73 14.75
N GLY A 28 7.68 12.92 14.41
CA GLY A 28 7.86 11.57 14.95
C GLY A 28 6.78 10.59 14.52
N PHE A 29 6.12 10.84 13.38
CA PHE A 29 5.11 9.94 12.82
C PHE A 29 5.77 8.87 11.96
N ASN A 30 5.47 7.61 12.23
CA ASN A 30 5.94 6.52 11.39
C ASN A 30 5.06 6.36 10.14
N ILE A 31 5.69 6.17 8.99
CA ILE A 31 5.03 5.79 7.74
C ILE A 31 5.19 4.29 7.58
N ASP A 32 4.09 3.54 7.61
CA ASP A 32 4.09 2.09 7.39
C ASP A 32 4.19 1.76 5.89
N SER A 33 3.46 2.49 5.06
CA SER A 33 3.59 2.43 3.61
C SER A 33 3.26 3.77 2.96
N LEU A 34 3.84 4.00 1.78
CA LEU A 34 3.64 5.20 1.00
C LEU A 34 3.62 4.83 -0.49
N THR A 35 2.53 5.17 -1.18
CA THR A 35 2.43 5.05 -2.63
C THR A 35 2.17 6.41 -3.25
N VAL A 36 2.83 6.68 -4.37
CA VAL A 36 2.70 7.95 -5.11
C VAL A 36 2.47 7.66 -6.58
N SER A 37 1.49 8.33 -7.17
CA SER A 37 1.23 8.27 -8.61
C SER A 37 0.68 9.60 -9.11
N SER A 38 0.83 9.87 -10.40
CA SER A 38 0.06 10.91 -11.08
C SER A 38 -1.42 10.55 -11.08
N THR A 39 -2.28 11.55 -11.16
CA THR A 39 -3.72 11.39 -11.34
C THR A 39 -4.09 11.59 -12.82
N GLU A 40 -5.39 11.56 -13.11
CA GLU A 40 -5.95 11.96 -14.41
C GLU A 40 -5.67 13.44 -14.77
N ILE A 41 -5.30 14.24 -13.76
CA ILE A 41 -4.85 15.62 -13.95
C ILE A 41 -3.32 15.62 -13.84
N PRO A 42 -2.57 15.88 -14.96
CA PRO A 42 -1.11 15.72 -14.97
C PRO A 42 -0.33 16.58 -13.96
N THR A 43 -0.95 17.69 -13.52
CA THR A 43 -0.38 18.62 -12.55
C THR A 43 -0.62 18.20 -11.09
N ILE A 44 -1.40 17.12 -10.86
CA ILE A 44 -1.75 16.62 -9.53
C ILE A 44 -1.21 15.20 -9.34
N SER A 45 -0.58 14.96 -8.22
CA SER A 45 -0.19 13.63 -7.75
C SER A 45 -1.05 13.20 -6.57
N ARG A 46 -1.34 11.89 -6.52
CA ARG A 46 -2.00 11.24 -5.39
C ARG A 46 -0.97 10.51 -4.56
N ILE A 47 -0.92 10.80 -3.27
CA ILE A 47 -0.11 10.11 -2.28
C ILE A 47 -1.06 9.38 -1.34
N THR A 48 -0.92 8.06 -1.20
CA THR A 48 -1.61 7.27 -0.20
C THR A 48 -0.61 6.88 0.88
N VAL A 49 -0.91 7.21 2.13
CA VAL A 49 -0.05 6.94 3.28
C VAL A 49 -0.80 6.07 4.27
N THR A 50 -0.16 5.00 4.74
CA THR A 50 -0.63 4.24 5.89
C THR A 50 0.29 4.48 7.08
N THR A 51 -0.31 4.55 8.27
CA THR A 51 0.39 4.75 9.53
C THR A 51 -0.31 3.98 10.64
N THR A 52 0.42 3.56 11.65
CA THR A 52 -0.13 2.93 12.85
C THR A 52 -0.07 3.90 14.02
N GLY A 53 -1.21 4.18 14.64
CA GLY A 53 -1.29 5.13 15.73
C GLY A 53 -2.66 5.19 16.40
N ASP A 54 -2.82 6.19 17.27
CA ASP A 54 -4.11 6.56 17.84
C ASP A 54 -4.80 7.63 16.99
N ASP A 55 -6.11 7.77 17.16
CA ASP A 55 -6.95 8.70 16.37
C ASP A 55 -6.55 10.18 16.56
N ARG A 56 -6.05 10.53 17.74
CA ARG A 56 -5.59 11.89 18.02
C ARG A 56 -4.35 12.22 17.21
N THR A 57 -3.37 11.31 17.21
CA THR A 57 -2.14 11.42 16.43
C THR A 57 -2.47 11.50 14.95
N PHE A 58 -3.34 10.62 14.45
CA PHE A 58 -3.76 10.62 13.05
C PHE A 58 -4.45 11.93 12.64
N SER A 59 -5.37 12.42 13.46
CA SER A 59 -6.02 13.72 13.22
C SER A 59 -5.02 14.88 13.17
N GLN A 60 -3.96 14.82 13.99
CA GLN A 60 -2.88 15.81 13.95
C GLN A 60 -2.06 15.74 12.65
N ILE A 61 -1.76 14.52 12.18
CA ILE A 61 -1.06 14.32 10.89
C ILE A 61 -1.86 14.99 9.77
N ILE A 62 -3.16 14.67 9.63
CA ILE A 62 -4.03 15.26 8.60
C ILE A 62 -4.00 16.78 8.67
N LYS A 63 -4.23 17.36 9.86
CA LYS A 63 -4.22 18.82 10.05
C LYS A 63 -2.89 19.49 9.71
N GLN A 64 -1.78 18.85 9.99
CA GLN A 64 -0.46 19.40 9.69
C GLN A 64 -0.12 19.27 8.19
N THR A 65 -0.47 18.13 7.60
CA THR A 65 -0.24 17.88 6.18
C THR A 65 -1.08 18.81 5.30
N SER A 66 -2.32 19.11 5.71
CA SER A 66 -3.20 20.08 5.01
C SER A 66 -2.68 21.52 5.01
N LYS A 67 -1.65 21.83 5.81
CA LYS A 67 -1.02 23.16 5.82
C LYS A 67 0.15 23.30 4.85
N LEU A 68 0.53 22.21 4.19
CA LEU A 68 1.56 22.27 3.15
C LEU A 68 1.02 23.08 1.96
N THR A 69 1.83 23.96 1.43
CA THR A 69 1.45 24.84 0.30
C THR A 69 1.08 24.06 -0.93
N GLU A 70 1.72 22.90 -1.12
CA GLU A 70 1.49 22.00 -2.26
C GLU A 70 0.32 21.04 -2.06
N ALA A 71 -0.24 20.96 -0.85
CA ALA A 71 -1.39 20.10 -0.57
C ALA A 71 -2.68 20.77 -1.05
N ARG A 72 -3.33 20.16 -2.04
CA ARG A 72 -4.63 20.59 -2.56
C ARG A 72 -5.76 20.04 -1.71
N LEU A 73 -5.64 18.77 -1.32
CA LEU A 73 -6.63 18.11 -0.49
C LEU A 73 -5.94 17.02 0.35
N VAL A 74 -6.37 16.86 1.60
CA VAL A 74 -5.91 15.80 2.51
C VAL A 74 -7.12 15.26 3.26
N PHE A 75 -7.34 13.95 3.20
CA PHE A 75 -8.49 13.32 3.83
C PHE A 75 -8.17 11.89 4.31
N PRO A 76 -8.84 11.43 5.38
CA PRO A 76 -8.75 10.04 5.82
C PRO A 76 -9.46 9.11 4.83
N ILE A 77 -9.03 7.88 4.76
CA ILE A 77 -9.73 6.80 4.06
C ILE A 77 -10.49 5.97 5.09
N GLU A 78 -11.80 5.96 4.96
CA GLU A 78 -12.69 5.19 5.82
C GLU A 78 -12.80 3.75 5.27
N PRO A 79 -12.38 2.71 6.01
CA PRO A 79 -12.26 1.34 5.50
C PRO A 79 -13.56 0.76 4.90
N PHE A 80 -14.72 1.12 5.47
CA PHE A 80 -16.00 0.54 5.08
C PHE A 80 -16.63 1.15 3.82
N VAL A 81 -16.13 2.32 3.40
CA VAL A 81 -16.65 3.06 2.24
C VAL A 81 -15.56 3.34 1.22
N SER A 82 -14.49 2.56 1.26
CA SER A 82 -13.33 2.73 0.39
C SER A 82 -12.83 1.40 -0.15
N ILE A 83 -12.18 1.45 -1.30
CA ILE A 83 -11.47 0.34 -1.91
C ILE A 83 -9.99 0.54 -1.64
N ILE A 84 -9.37 -0.41 -0.92
CA ILE A 84 -7.93 -0.41 -0.64
C ILE A 84 -7.33 -1.65 -1.28
N ARG A 85 -6.23 -1.49 -2.01
CA ARG A 85 -5.54 -2.61 -2.67
C ARG A 85 -4.03 -2.46 -2.54
N GLU A 86 -3.37 -3.62 -2.46
CA GLU A 86 -1.93 -3.77 -2.53
C GLU A 86 -1.59 -4.83 -3.57
N LEU A 87 -0.42 -4.73 -4.18
CA LEU A 87 0.17 -5.75 -5.03
C LEU A 87 1.34 -6.38 -4.30
N LEU A 88 1.37 -7.69 -4.25
CA LEU A 88 2.45 -8.50 -3.71
C LEU A 88 3.07 -9.36 -4.82
N LEU A 89 4.40 -9.37 -4.89
CA LEU A 89 5.18 -10.32 -5.66
C LEU A 89 6.05 -11.14 -4.70
N VAL A 90 6.00 -12.47 -4.80
CA VAL A 90 6.84 -13.36 -3.98
C VAL A 90 7.54 -14.38 -4.86
N LYS A 91 8.84 -14.51 -4.67
CA LYS A 91 9.69 -15.51 -5.32
C LYS A 91 9.98 -16.65 -4.35
N PHE A 92 9.63 -17.87 -4.77
CA PHE A 92 9.87 -19.10 -4.01
C PHE A 92 10.95 -19.95 -4.68
N SER A 93 11.73 -20.65 -3.84
CA SER A 93 12.64 -21.70 -4.32
C SER A 93 11.84 -22.96 -4.64
N THR A 94 12.20 -23.67 -5.72
CA THR A 94 11.65 -25.01 -6.01
C THR A 94 12.45 -26.14 -5.33
N GLU A 95 13.52 -25.82 -4.62
CA GLU A 95 14.34 -26.82 -3.94
C GLU A 95 13.65 -27.37 -2.69
N ASN A 96 13.47 -28.69 -2.62
CA ASN A 96 12.88 -29.40 -1.47
C ASN A 96 11.52 -28.85 -1.03
N ILE A 97 10.71 -28.44 -1.99
CA ILE A 97 9.39 -27.83 -1.75
C ILE A 97 8.29 -28.90 -1.81
N ASP A 98 7.30 -28.77 -0.95
CA ASP A 98 6.00 -29.42 -1.10
C ASP A 98 5.18 -28.59 -2.08
N ALA A 99 5.35 -28.88 -3.40
CA ALA A 99 4.77 -28.11 -4.48
C ALA A 99 3.23 -28.18 -4.45
N GLU A 100 2.66 -29.36 -4.22
CA GLU A 100 1.20 -29.57 -4.19
C GLU A 100 0.54 -28.71 -3.09
N ARG A 101 1.14 -28.69 -1.91
CA ARG A 101 0.64 -27.87 -0.81
C ARG A 101 0.76 -26.37 -1.09
N LEU A 102 1.87 -25.91 -1.69
CA LEU A 102 2.04 -24.51 -2.02
C LEU A 102 1.12 -24.06 -3.15
N GLU A 103 0.93 -24.88 -4.19
CA GLU A 103 -0.02 -24.63 -5.26
C GLU A 103 -1.45 -24.52 -4.72
N GLY A 104 -1.84 -25.40 -3.78
CA GLY A 104 -3.14 -25.30 -3.11
C GLY A 104 -3.34 -23.97 -2.39
N ILE A 105 -2.32 -23.46 -1.68
CA ILE A 105 -2.41 -22.15 -1.03
C ILE A 105 -2.49 -21.02 -2.07
N ILE A 106 -1.70 -21.07 -3.15
CA ILE A 106 -1.74 -20.09 -4.23
C ILE A 106 -3.14 -19.99 -4.82
N ASP A 107 -3.76 -21.12 -5.10
CA ASP A 107 -5.12 -21.21 -5.65
C ASP A 107 -6.17 -20.71 -4.66
N ASP A 108 -6.09 -21.08 -3.37
CA ASP A 108 -7.04 -20.69 -2.32
C ASP A 108 -7.08 -19.16 -2.13
N TYR A 109 -5.95 -18.49 -2.28
CA TYR A 109 -5.87 -17.02 -2.18
C TYR A 109 -6.06 -16.31 -3.52
N GLY A 110 -6.19 -17.05 -4.62
CA GLY A 110 -6.32 -16.49 -5.97
C GLY A 110 -5.05 -15.78 -6.46
N ALA A 111 -3.89 -16.18 -5.93
CA ALA A 111 -2.60 -15.71 -6.43
C ALA A 111 -2.29 -16.37 -7.79
N LYS A 112 -1.44 -15.75 -8.58
CA LYS A 112 -1.07 -16.22 -9.91
C LYS A 112 0.42 -16.49 -9.98
N ILE A 113 0.81 -17.62 -10.58
CA ILE A 113 2.21 -17.86 -10.96
C ILE A 113 2.47 -17.10 -12.26
N ILE A 114 3.37 -16.13 -12.23
CA ILE A 114 3.66 -15.23 -13.36
C ILE A 114 5.03 -15.52 -14.02
N ASP A 115 5.92 -16.22 -13.32
CA ASP A 115 7.21 -16.66 -13.86
C ASP A 115 7.61 -17.99 -13.24
N VAL A 116 8.23 -18.88 -14.05
CA VAL A 116 8.86 -20.12 -13.61
C VAL A 116 10.18 -20.26 -14.35
N SER A 117 11.28 -20.08 -13.63
CA SER A 117 12.62 -20.15 -14.22
C SER A 117 13.72 -20.42 -13.19
N ASN A 118 14.80 -21.06 -13.64
CA ASN A 118 16.05 -21.21 -12.87
C ASN A 118 15.88 -21.76 -11.43
N GLY A 119 14.99 -22.75 -11.24
CA GLY A 119 14.78 -23.36 -9.92
C GLY A 119 13.99 -22.49 -8.93
N CYS A 120 13.26 -21.52 -9.46
CA CYS A 120 12.33 -20.70 -8.69
C CYS A 120 11.07 -20.36 -9.50
N PHE A 121 10.04 -19.84 -8.81
CA PHE A 121 8.88 -19.25 -9.45
C PHE A 121 8.43 -18.00 -8.70
N VAL A 122 7.72 -17.12 -9.39
CA VAL A 122 7.20 -15.87 -8.85
C VAL A 122 5.69 -15.91 -8.86
N THR A 123 5.09 -15.58 -7.71
CA THR A 123 3.64 -15.39 -7.59
C THR A 123 3.29 -13.92 -7.50
N GLU A 124 2.13 -13.57 -8.04
CA GLU A 124 1.49 -12.27 -7.92
C GLU A 124 0.18 -12.41 -7.17
N LEU A 125 -0.06 -11.54 -6.18
CA LEU A 125 -1.33 -11.42 -5.49
C LEU A 125 -1.72 -9.95 -5.37
N THR A 126 -2.96 -9.64 -5.75
CA THR A 126 -3.56 -8.32 -5.54
C THR A 126 -4.78 -8.46 -4.64
N GLY A 127 -4.82 -7.68 -3.57
CA GLY A 127 -5.91 -7.77 -2.60
C GLY A 127 -5.93 -6.61 -1.62
N ASP A 128 -6.85 -6.66 -0.67
CA ASP A 128 -6.77 -5.78 0.49
C ASP A 128 -5.59 -6.17 1.40
N PRO A 129 -5.14 -5.27 2.27
CA PRO A 129 -3.97 -5.53 3.12
C PRO A 129 -4.09 -6.78 3.99
N SER A 130 -5.31 -7.14 4.46
CA SER A 130 -5.49 -8.33 5.31
C SER A 130 -5.33 -9.61 4.51
N LEU A 131 -5.87 -9.68 3.28
CA LEU A 131 -5.66 -10.81 2.39
C LEU A 131 -4.17 -11.04 2.10
N ILE A 132 -3.42 -9.96 1.87
CA ILE A 132 -1.98 -10.02 1.64
C ILE A 132 -1.24 -10.55 2.88
N ASP A 133 -1.61 -10.07 4.07
CA ASP A 133 -1.01 -10.51 5.32
C ASP A 133 -1.32 -11.99 5.61
N ASP A 134 -2.57 -12.43 5.40
CA ASP A 134 -3.00 -13.82 5.57
C ASP A 134 -2.28 -14.77 4.60
N PHE A 135 -2.12 -14.37 3.34
CA PHE A 135 -1.34 -15.12 2.36
C PHE A 135 0.13 -15.27 2.79
N LEU A 136 0.77 -14.18 3.22
CA LEU A 136 2.15 -14.20 3.69
C LEU A 136 2.30 -15.12 4.90
N ASP A 137 1.32 -15.14 5.81
CA ASP A 137 1.30 -16.06 6.94
C ASP A 137 1.15 -17.52 6.51
N ALA A 138 0.30 -17.81 5.54
CA ALA A 138 0.09 -19.16 5.01
C ALA A 138 1.33 -19.72 4.31
N VAL A 139 2.10 -18.88 3.63
CA VAL A 139 3.32 -19.31 2.89
C VAL A 139 4.60 -19.27 3.71
N LYS A 140 4.57 -18.85 4.97
CA LYS A 140 5.75 -18.85 5.87
C LYS A 140 6.55 -20.17 5.94
N PRO A 141 5.91 -21.37 5.87
CA PRO A 141 6.65 -22.62 5.89
C PRO A 141 7.54 -22.85 4.66
N PHE A 142 7.32 -22.12 3.58
CA PHE A 142 8.03 -22.27 2.33
C PHE A 142 9.22 -21.31 2.24
N ARG A 143 10.26 -21.73 1.49
CA ARG A 143 11.45 -20.91 1.30
C ARG A 143 11.18 -19.76 0.33
N MET A 144 10.84 -18.59 0.88
CA MET A 144 10.82 -17.33 0.14
C MET A 144 12.26 -16.86 -0.11
N ILE A 145 12.56 -16.52 -1.36
CA ILE A 145 13.86 -15.96 -1.78
C ILE A 145 13.80 -14.43 -1.67
N GLU A 146 12.70 -13.86 -2.14
CA GLU A 146 12.52 -12.41 -2.25
C GLU A 146 11.03 -12.08 -2.25
N MET A 147 10.66 -10.94 -1.71
CA MET A 147 9.31 -10.41 -1.88
C MET A 147 9.34 -8.89 -2.12
N CYS A 148 8.34 -8.41 -2.84
CA CYS A 148 8.09 -6.99 -3.06
C CYS A 148 6.61 -6.69 -2.83
N ARG A 149 6.30 -5.65 -2.05
CA ARG A 149 4.93 -5.21 -1.73
C ARG A 149 4.82 -3.71 -1.98
N THR A 150 3.80 -3.28 -2.68
CA THR A 150 3.65 -1.86 -3.05
C THR A 150 3.27 -0.95 -1.89
N GLY A 151 2.62 -1.48 -0.87
CA GLY A 151 1.84 -0.67 0.05
C GLY A 151 0.46 -0.32 -0.52
N ALA A 152 -0.36 0.37 0.28
CA ALA A 152 -1.75 0.61 -0.03
C ALA A 152 -1.94 1.67 -1.13
N THR A 153 -2.85 1.36 -2.06
CA THR A 153 -3.51 2.31 -2.94
C THR A 153 -4.99 2.33 -2.58
N ALA A 154 -5.60 3.52 -2.47
CA ALA A 154 -6.95 3.64 -1.96
C ALA A 154 -7.79 4.66 -2.73
N LEU A 155 -9.07 4.30 -2.94
CA LEU A 155 -10.11 5.18 -3.49
C LEU A 155 -11.36 5.07 -2.62
N GLU A 156 -12.08 6.16 -2.45
CA GLU A 156 -13.43 6.13 -1.87
C GLU A 156 -14.41 5.49 -2.85
N SER A 157 -15.35 4.72 -2.30
CA SER A 157 -16.40 4.08 -3.08
C SER A 157 -17.47 5.10 -3.49
N GLY A 158 -18.12 4.83 -4.63
CA GLY A 158 -19.21 5.69 -5.11
C GLY A 158 -18.72 6.90 -5.91
N LYS A 159 -19.63 7.85 -6.12
CA LYS A 159 -19.37 9.05 -6.92
C LYS A 159 -18.86 10.17 -6.00
N VAL A 160 -17.59 10.11 -5.65
CA VAL A 160 -16.88 11.23 -5.02
C VAL A 160 -16.01 11.89 -6.08
N SER A 161 -16.18 13.19 -6.30
CA SER A 161 -15.33 13.98 -7.17
C SER A 161 -14.76 15.16 -6.39
N TYR A 162 -13.54 15.51 -6.69
CA TYR A 162 -12.85 16.65 -6.11
C TYR A 162 -12.63 17.69 -7.20
N ASP A 163 -13.16 18.90 -6.99
CA ASP A 163 -12.91 20.04 -7.87
C ASP A 163 -11.63 20.76 -7.38
N PHE A 164 -10.68 20.98 -8.30
CA PHE A 164 -9.38 21.62 -8.06
C PHE A 164 -9.23 22.94 -8.80
#